data_6045dcf58375ca15628dc1b679e58121
#
_entry.id   6045dcf58375ca15628dc1b679e58121
#
_cell.length_a   1.000
_cell.length_b   1.000
_cell.length_c   1.000
_cell.angle_alpha   90.00
_cell.angle_beta   90.00
_cell.angle_gamma   90.00
#
_symmetry.space_group_name_H-M   'P 1'
#
loop_
_entity.id
_entity.type
_entity.pdbx_description
1 polymer ?
#
loop_
_entity_poly.entity_id
_entity_poly.type
_entity_poly.pdbx_seq_one_letter_code
_entity_poly.pdbx_strand_id
1 'polypeptide(L)'
;DGSLEYYRNNWAPFNIFNEYANNKMNIDVLDFKIQGEATYRLNDDIALKALLSTRQAYTSTTHEVREGSNIVQAFRANENPFVAQQNIYLVHDKDNPLLQPKVGLTHGGLLNKTEASLKSLLARIAFDFDKRMGQHDFKAFAFTEVRAANRSNQPFQGYGIQYDRGNQVYTNPLIFDKLTNEGNSYF
;
A
#
# COMPACT_ATOMS: atom_id res chain seq x y z
N ASP A 1 -36.82 15.29 8.59
CA ASP A 1 -37.05 13.86 8.77
C ASP A 1 -35.74 13.08 9.05
N GLY A 2 -34.57 13.69 8.88
CA GLY A 2 -33.25 13.08 9.12
C GLY A 2 -32.77 12.17 8.00
N SER A 3 -33.44 12.14 6.86
CA SER A 3 -32.97 11.43 5.67
C SER A 3 -31.76 12.14 5.05
N LEU A 4 -30.86 11.36 4.43
CA LEU A 4 -29.72 11.91 3.72
C LEU A 4 -30.17 12.52 2.39
N GLU A 5 -29.76 13.75 2.13
CA GLU A 5 -29.93 14.36 0.81
C GLU A 5 -28.75 14.00 -0.09
N TYR A 6 -29.05 13.64 -1.34
CA TYR A 6 -28.06 13.25 -2.32
C TYR A 6 -27.97 14.26 -3.47
N TYR A 7 -26.79 14.77 -3.69
CA TYR A 7 -26.48 15.53 -4.89
C TYR A 7 -26.27 14.55 -6.06
N ARG A 8 -27.09 14.66 -7.09
CA ARG A 8 -27.00 13.85 -8.28
C ARG A 8 -26.24 14.61 -9.37
N ASN A 9 -24.99 14.27 -9.56
CA ASN A 9 -24.20 14.71 -10.69
C ASN A 9 -24.15 13.56 -11.71
N ASN A 10 -24.37 13.77 -12.94
CA ASN A 10 -24.35 12.96 -14.17
C ASN A 10 -24.14 11.42 -14.13
N TRP A 11 -23.76 10.82 -13.01
CA TRP A 11 -23.37 9.41 -12.89
C TRP A 11 -24.00 8.67 -11.72
N ALA A 12 -23.85 9.17 -10.49
CA ALA A 12 -24.44 8.52 -9.32
C ALA A 12 -24.74 9.53 -8.21
N PRO A 13 -25.73 9.26 -7.36
CA PRO A 13 -26.02 10.12 -6.22
C PRO A 13 -24.82 10.25 -5.29
N PHE A 14 -24.51 11.47 -4.87
CA PHE A 14 -23.42 11.77 -3.95
C PHE A 14 -23.94 12.38 -2.66
N ASN A 15 -23.49 11.85 -1.53
CA ASN A 15 -23.68 12.40 -0.21
C ASN A 15 -22.40 12.18 0.61
N ILE A 16 -21.86 13.24 1.22
CA ILE A 16 -20.59 13.18 1.93
C ILE A 16 -20.61 12.23 3.14
N PHE A 17 -21.72 12.16 3.86
CA PHE A 17 -21.86 11.25 5.00
C PHE A 17 -21.92 9.78 4.55
N ASN A 18 -22.60 9.54 3.42
CA ASN A 18 -22.61 8.23 2.80
C ASN A 18 -21.20 7.81 2.33
N GLU A 19 -20.45 8.71 1.71
CA GLU A 19 -19.07 8.44 1.30
C GLU A 19 -18.17 8.19 2.50
N TYR A 20 -18.29 8.99 3.56
CA TYR A 20 -17.52 8.73 4.78
C TYR A 20 -17.79 7.36 5.40
N ALA A 21 -19.02 6.85 5.27
CA ALA A 21 -19.39 5.51 5.75
C ALA A 21 -18.91 4.38 4.81
N ASN A 22 -18.88 4.63 3.49
CA ASN A 22 -18.72 3.60 2.46
C ASN A 22 -17.38 3.65 1.71
N ASN A 23 -16.56 4.66 1.94
CA ASN A 23 -15.27 4.85 1.26
C ASN A 23 -14.21 5.20 2.31
N LYS A 24 -13.45 4.20 2.75
CA LYS A 24 -12.52 4.33 3.88
C LYS A 24 -11.12 3.93 3.48
N MET A 25 -10.16 4.77 3.84
CA MET A 25 -8.75 4.46 3.72
C MET A 25 -8.12 4.39 5.10
N ASN A 26 -7.51 3.25 5.43
CA ASN A 26 -6.78 3.02 6.67
C ASN A 26 -5.30 2.82 6.34
N ILE A 27 -4.44 3.40 7.15
CA ILE A 27 -2.99 3.24 7.07
C ILE A 27 -2.48 2.83 8.44
N ASP A 28 -1.97 1.61 8.54
CA ASP A 28 -1.36 1.06 9.73
C ASP A 28 0.16 1.04 9.55
N VAL A 29 0.89 1.63 10.48
CA VAL A 29 2.35 1.71 10.42
C VAL A 29 2.94 1.16 11.71
N LEU A 30 3.83 0.18 11.57
CA LEU A 30 4.70 -0.30 12.62
C LEU A 30 6.14 -0.04 12.19
N ASP A 31 6.90 0.73 12.95
CA ASP A 31 8.32 0.99 12.68
C ASP A 31 9.08 0.97 14.00
N PHE A 32 10.06 0.10 14.09
CA PHE A 32 10.96 0.05 15.24
C PHE A 32 12.40 -0.13 14.82
N LYS A 33 13.29 0.46 15.57
CA LYS A 33 14.74 0.37 15.41
C LYS A 33 15.38 0.01 16.74
N ILE A 34 16.25 -0.99 16.71
CA ILE A 34 17.11 -1.34 17.86
C ILE A 34 18.53 -1.06 17.41
N GLN A 35 19.29 -0.38 18.28
CA GLN A 35 20.69 -0.05 18.04
C GLN A 35 21.49 -0.27 19.31
N GLY A 36 22.62 -0.93 19.16
CA GLY A 36 23.61 -1.12 20.21
C GLY A 36 24.96 -0.56 19.76
N GLU A 37 25.65 0.10 20.68
CA GLU A 37 26.99 0.61 20.48
C GLU A 37 27.90 0.10 21.60
N ALA A 38 29.13 -0.26 21.24
CA ALA A 38 30.17 -0.63 22.18
C ALA A 38 31.46 0.12 21.83
N THR A 39 32.14 0.61 22.82
CA THR A 39 33.47 1.25 22.67
C THR A 39 34.46 0.50 23.53
N TYR A 40 35.54 0.02 22.92
CA TYR A 40 36.66 -0.60 23.60
C TYR A 40 37.90 0.25 23.42
N ARG A 41 38.46 0.75 24.50
CA ARG A 41 39.73 1.49 24.50
C ARG A 41 40.88 0.54 24.67
N LEU A 42 41.73 0.45 23.66
CA LEU A 42 42.93 -0.36 23.73
C LEU A 42 43.99 0.30 24.61
N ASN A 43 44.11 1.64 24.56
CA ASN A 43 44.94 2.50 25.34
C ASN A 43 44.39 3.93 25.29
N ASP A 44 45.14 4.91 25.83
CA ASP A 44 44.71 6.32 25.87
C ASP A 44 44.61 6.94 24.48
N ASP A 45 45.38 6.43 23.52
CA ASP A 45 45.46 6.97 22.15
C ASP A 45 44.52 6.26 21.14
N ILE A 46 44.03 5.04 21.46
CA ILE A 46 43.33 4.18 20.50
C ILE A 46 42.00 3.66 21.09
N ALA A 47 40.93 3.84 20.34
CA ALA A 47 39.62 3.26 20.61
C ALA A 47 39.03 2.53 19.41
N LEU A 48 38.43 1.39 19.66
CA LEU A 48 37.59 0.65 18.72
C LEU A 48 36.13 0.85 19.09
N LYS A 49 35.30 1.15 18.10
CA LYS A 49 33.85 1.30 18.25
C LYS A 49 33.13 0.30 17.37
N ALA A 50 32.17 -0.39 17.92
CA ALA A 50 31.30 -1.28 17.18
C ALA A 50 29.85 -0.77 17.31
N LEU A 51 29.13 -0.74 16.20
CA LEU A 51 27.72 -0.40 16.12
C LEU A 51 26.98 -1.48 15.38
N LEU A 52 25.89 -1.96 16.00
CA LEU A 52 24.95 -2.87 15.37
C LEU A 52 23.56 -2.25 15.45
N SER A 53 22.85 -2.21 14.33
CA SER A 53 21.50 -1.66 14.28
C SER A 53 20.63 -2.52 13.39
N THR A 54 19.40 -2.81 13.86
CA THR A 54 18.35 -3.42 13.06
C THR A 54 17.12 -2.53 13.06
N ARG A 55 16.45 -2.43 11.92
CA ARG A 55 15.16 -1.72 11.77
C ARG A 55 14.20 -2.61 11.04
N GLN A 56 12.98 -2.68 11.54
CA GLN A 56 11.85 -3.30 10.85
C GLN A 56 10.72 -2.28 10.77
N ALA A 57 10.25 -2.07 9.55
CA ALA A 57 9.08 -1.25 9.29
C ALA A 57 8.07 -2.06 8.48
N TYR A 58 6.81 -1.92 8.83
CA TYR A 58 5.67 -2.51 8.14
C TYR A 58 4.61 -1.44 7.96
N THR A 59 4.11 -1.30 6.74
CA THR A 59 3.02 -0.39 6.42
C THR A 59 1.95 -1.16 5.68
N SER A 60 0.72 -1.12 6.20
CA SER A 60 -0.46 -1.65 5.52
C SER A 60 -1.38 -0.50 5.17
N THR A 61 -1.63 -0.30 3.89
CA THR A 61 -2.62 0.65 3.39
C THR A 61 -3.79 -0.14 2.85
N THR A 62 -4.98 0.10 3.40
CA THR A 62 -6.20 -0.57 3.00
C THR A 62 -7.24 0.47 2.60
N HIS A 63 -7.73 0.40 1.37
CA HIS A 63 -8.80 1.24 0.86
C HIS A 63 -10.03 0.38 0.58
N GLU A 64 -11.02 0.49 1.44
CA GLU A 64 -12.31 -0.19 1.36
C GLU A 64 -13.33 0.73 0.68
N VAL A 65 -13.80 0.30 -0.47
CA VAL A 65 -14.83 1.02 -1.23
C VAL A 65 -16.07 0.13 -1.26
N ARG A 66 -16.99 0.38 -0.35
CA ARG A 66 -18.19 -0.45 -0.16
C ARG A 66 -19.20 -0.25 -1.28
N GLU A 67 -20.13 -1.18 -1.39
CA GLU A 67 -21.17 -1.23 -2.41
C GLU A 67 -22.00 0.07 -2.50
N GLY A 68 -22.25 0.72 -1.36
CA GLY A 68 -22.99 2.00 -1.29
C GLY A 68 -22.20 3.24 -1.67
N SER A 69 -20.91 3.14 -1.99
CA SER A 69 -20.09 4.29 -2.37
C SER A 69 -20.48 4.85 -3.74
N ASN A 70 -20.27 6.15 -3.93
CA ASN A 70 -20.56 6.83 -5.20
C ASN A 70 -19.82 6.19 -6.37
N ILE A 71 -18.54 5.81 -6.21
CA ILE A 71 -17.74 5.23 -7.31
C ILE A 71 -18.26 3.85 -7.75
N VAL A 72 -18.64 2.98 -6.81
CA VAL A 72 -19.23 1.68 -7.15
C VAL A 72 -20.57 1.85 -7.84
N GLN A 73 -21.39 2.77 -7.35
CA GLN A 73 -22.68 3.11 -7.95
C GLN A 73 -22.50 3.73 -9.35
N ALA A 74 -21.48 4.56 -9.55
CA ALA A 74 -21.16 5.13 -10.85
C ALA A 74 -20.73 4.07 -11.87
N PHE A 75 -19.90 3.09 -11.45
CA PHE A 75 -19.53 1.96 -12.32
C PHE A 75 -20.73 1.09 -12.68
N ARG A 76 -21.66 0.90 -11.76
CA ARG A 76 -22.88 0.13 -12.02
C ARG A 76 -23.86 0.85 -12.93
N ALA A 77 -24.08 2.13 -12.70
CA ALA A 77 -24.96 2.94 -13.54
C ALA A 77 -24.45 3.06 -14.97
N ASN A 78 -23.12 3.19 -15.13
CA ASN A 78 -22.42 3.29 -16.42
C ASN A 78 -23.03 4.34 -17.38
N GLU A 79 -23.61 5.39 -16.82
CA GLU A 79 -24.34 6.43 -17.58
C GLU A 79 -23.41 7.49 -18.17
N ASN A 80 -22.24 7.70 -17.56
CA ASN A 80 -21.29 8.74 -17.98
C ASN A 80 -20.21 8.15 -18.89
N PRO A 81 -19.96 8.71 -20.09
CA PRO A 81 -18.93 8.23 -21.00
C PRO A 81 -17.52 8.18 -20.42
N PHE A 82 -17.14 9.13 -19.56
CA PHE A 82 -15.84 9.13 -18.89
C PHE A 82 -15.71 7.98 -17.87
N VAL A 83 -16.79 7.70 -17.14
CA VAL A 83 -16.84 6.55 -16.24
C VAL A 83 -16.79 5.25 -17.04
N ALA A 84 -17.53 5.18 -18.14
CA ALA A 84 -17.56 4.01 -19.02
C ALA A 84 -16.16 3.67 -19.60
N GLN A 85 -15.40 4.68 -20.00
CA GLN A 85 -14.02 4.49 -20.49
C GLN A 85 -13.07 3.93 -19.43
N GLN A 86 -13.29 4.25 -18.17
CA GLN A 86 -12.45 3.80 -17.05
C GLN A 86 -13.00 2.55 -16.37
N ASN A 87 -14.18 2.09 -16.77
CA ASN A 87 -14.87 0.98 -16.14
C ASN A 87 -14.34 -0.35 -16.63
N ILE A 88 -13.33 -0.88 -15.95
CA ILE A 88 -12.73 -2.19 -16.25
C ILE A 88 -13.71 -3.37 -16.05
N TYR A 89 -14.84 -3.14 -15.37
CA TYR A 89 -15.87 -4.15 -15.10
C TYR A 89 -16.92 -4.26 -16.21
N LEU A 90 -16.73 -3.59 -17.35
CA LEU A 90 -17.59 -3.75 -18.51
C LEU A 90 -17.22 -5.03 -19.29
N VAL A 91 -18.21 -5.84 -19.56
CA VAL A 91 -18.07 -7.06 -20.37
C VAL A 91 -18.80 -6.87 -21.69
N HIS A 92 -18.06 -6.95 -22.79
CA HIS A 92 -18.60 -6.91 -24.15
C HIS A 92 -18.98 -8.32 -24.58
N ASP A 93 -20.10 -8.45 -25.29
CA ASP A 93 -20.48 -9.68 -25.93
C ASP A 93 -19.54 -9.94 -27.13
N LYS A 94 -18.82 -11.07 -27.11
CA LYS A 94 -17.87 -11.43 -28.17
C LYS A 94 -18.57 -11.78 -29.50
N ASP A 95 -19.78 -12.33 -29.39
CA ASP A 95 -20.54 -12.76 -30.57
C ASP A 95 -21.35 -11.61 -31.17
N ASN A 96 -21.65 -10.58 -30.38
CA ASN A 96 -22.40 -9.40 -30.76
C ASN A 96 -21.76 -8.10 -30.29
N PRO A 97 -20.66 -7.64 -30.88
CA PRO A 97 -19.90 -6.49 -30.41
C PRO A 97 -20.66 -5.14 -30.52
N LEU A 98 -21.78 -5.10 -31.22
CA LEU A 98 -22.65 -3.92 -31.30
C LEU A 98 -23.63 -3.79 -30.14
N LEU A 99 -23.76 -4.82 -29.30
CA LEU A 99 -24.58 -4.73 -28.10
C LEU A 99 -23.89 -3.85 -27.04
N GLN A 100 -24.71 -3.14 -26.28
CA GLN A 100 -24.22 -2.36 -25.15
C GLN A 100 -23.50 -3.29 -24.13
N PRO A 101 -22.32 -2.91 -23.65
CA PRO A 101 -21.59 -3.71 -22.68
C PRO A 101 -22.37 -3.84 -21.37
N LYS A 102 -22.29 -5.01 -20.75
CA LYS A 102 -22.92 -5.30 -19.47
C LYS A 102 -21.95 -5.01 -18.33
N VAL A 103 -22.43 -4.41 -17.25
CA VAL A 103 -21.62 -4.21 -16.04
C VAL A 103 -21.54 -5.53 -15.27
N GLY A 104 -20.35 -6.03 -15.09
CA GLY A 104 -20.13 -7.28 -14.36
C GLY A 104 -19.98 -7.10 -12.85
N LEU A 105 -19.70 -5.88 -12.35
CA LEU A 105 -19.67 -5.58 -10.91
C LEU A 105 -21.10 -5.40 -10.38
N THR A 106 -21.82 -6.51 -10.30
CA THR A 106 -23.24 -6.49 -9.90
C THR A 106 -23.45 -6.46 -8.39
N HIS A 107 -22.51 -6.99 -7.61
CA HIS A 107 -22.57 -7.08 -6.15
C HIS A 107 -21.24 -6.75 -5.52
N GLY A 108 -21.29 -6.26 -4.27
CA GLY A 108 -20.11 -5.96 -3.46
C GLY A 108 -19.39 -4.68 -3.87
N GLY A 109 -18.33 -4.37 -3.15
CA GLY A 109 -17.47 -3.23 -3.35
C GLY A 109 -16.09 -3.61 -3.87
N LEU A 110 -15.14 -2.69 -3.68
CA LEU A 110 -13.75 -2.82 -4.10
C LEU A 110 -12.84 -2.83 -2.87
N LEU A 111 -11.72 -3.52 -2.98
CA LEU A 111 -10.66 -3.53 -1.97
C LEU A 111 -9.32 -3.29 -2.67
N ASN A 112 -8.65 -2.20 -2.32
CA ASN A 112 -7.26 -1.98 -2.67
C ASN A 112 -6.42 -2.08 -1.41
N LYS A 113 -5.46 -3.00 -1.39
CA LYS A 113 -4.56 -3.21 -0.25
C LYS A 113 -3.12 -3.18 -0.73
N THR A 114 -2.27 -2.49 0.00
CA THR A 114 -0.83 -2.50 -0.24
C THR A 114 -0.12 -2.78 1.06
N GLU A 115 0.69 -3.83 1.08
CA GLU A 115 1.54 -4.18 2.20
C GLU A 115 3.00 -3.92 1.83
N ALA A 116 3.63 -3.00 2.54
CA ALA A 116 5.04 -2.68 2.37
C ALA A 116 5.82 -3.07 3.61
N SER A 117 6.96 -3.73 3.43
CA SER A 117 7.86 -4.08 4.53
C SER A 117 9.31 -3.69 4.23
N LEU A 118 10.01 -3.27 5.27
CA LEU A 118 11.44 -3.01 5.27
C LEU A 118 12.07 -3.75 6.45
N LYS A 119 13.09 -4.57 6.16
CA LYS A 119 13.99 -5.15 7.16
C LYS A 119 15.40 -4.72 6.81
N SER A 120 16.10 -4.09 7.75
CA SER A 120 17.49 -3.66 7.53
C SER A 120 18.37 -4.01 8.71
N LEU A 121 19.60 -4.34 8.38
CA LEU A 121 20.69 -4.60 9.31
C LEU A 121 21.85 -3.68 8.93
N LEU A 122 22.47 -3.06 9.93
CA LEU A 122 23.67 -2.26 9.79
C LEU A 122 24.68 -2.70 10.84
N ALA A 123 25.88 -3.00 10.40
CA ALA A 123 27.02 -3.26 11.27
C ALA A 123 28.17 -2.32 10.87
N ARG A 124 28.75 -1.64 11.83
CA ARG A 124 29.90 -0.75 11.64
C ARG A 124 30.98 -1.05 12.67
N ILE A 125 32.21 -1.06 12.24
CA ILE A 125 33.38 -1.05 13.10
C ILE A 125 34.18 0.19 12.73
N ALA A 126 34.56 0.97 13.75
CA ALA A 126 35.34 2.18 13.59
C ALA A 126 36.59 2.14 14.49
N PHE A 127 37.64 2.75 14.03
CA PHE A 127 38.91 2.91 14.70
C PHE A 127 39.17 4.40 14.87
N ASP A 128 39.37 4.85 16.11
CA ASP A 128 39.76 6.21 16.45
C ASP A 128 41.18 6.19 16.98
N PHE A 129 42.00 7.08 16.47
CA PHE A 129 43.34 7.37 16.97
C PHE A 129 43.47 8.85 17.32
N ASP A 130 43.87 9.15 18.53
CA ASP A 130 44.07 10.52 19.02
C ASP A 130 45.34 10.54 19.87
N LYS A 131 46.41 11.15 19.33
CA LYS A 131 47.72 11.18 20.02
C LYS A 131 48.31 12.57 20.00
N ARG A 132 48.73 13.00 21.17
CA ARG A 132 49.50 14.23 21.34
C ARG A 132 50.98 13.93 21.41
N MET A 133 51.75 14.51 20.53
CA MET A 133 53.23 14.42 20.48
C MET A 133 53.83 15.83 20.54
N GLY A 134 54.25 16.25 21.72
CA GLY A 134 54.79 17.61 21.92
C GLY A 134 53.75 18.69 21.67
N GLN A 135 54.01 19.50 20.64
CA GLN A 135 53.06 20.59 20.23
C GLN A 135 52.07 20.14 19.12
N HIS A 136 52.10 18.88 18.69
CA HIS A 136 51.31 18.39 17.62
C HIS A 136 50.24 17.41 18.10
N ASP A 137 49.00 17.61 17.67
CA ASP A 137 47.88 16.72 17.90
C ASP A 137 47.58 15.95 16.60
N PHE A 138 47.69 14.60 16.68
CA PHE A 138 47.39 13.71 15.55
C PHE A 138 46.07 13.02 15.81
N LYS A 139 45.10 13.18 14.87
CA LYS A 139 43.81 12.51 14.92
C LYS A 139 43.58 11.78 13.62
N ALA A 140 43.24 10.50 13.71
CA ALA A 140 42.87 9.67 12.58
C ALA A 140 41.60 8.89 12.89
N PHE A 141 40.74 8.75 11.90
CA PHE A 141 39.51 7.99 11.97
C PHE A 141 39.36 7.11 10.74
N ALA A 142 39.06 5.83 10.97
CA ALA A 142 38.75 4.89 9.90
C ALA A 142 37.57 4.04 10.31
N PHE A 143 36.71 3.69 9.35
CA PHE A 143 35.60 2.77 9.61
C PHE A 143 35.30 1.91 8.42
N THR A 144 34.66 0.77 8.70
CA THR A 144 33.98 -0.07 7.71
C THR A 144 32.54 -0.27 8.12
N GLU A 145 31.63 -0.29 7.15
CA GLU A 145 30.21 -0.47 7.38
C GLU A 145 29.64 -1.47 6.37
N VAL A 146 28.82 -2.37 6.87
CA VAL A 146 28.00 -3.26 6.07
C VAL A 146 26.54 -2.93 6.34
N ARG A 147 25.76 -2.71 5.27
CA ARG A 147 24.32 -2.48 5.34
C ARG A 147 23.61 -3.46 4.44
N ALA A 148 22.70 -4.24 5.01
CA ALA A 148 21.77 -5.08 4.27
C ALA A 148 20.35 -4.51 4.43
N ALA A 149 19.58 -4.47 3.35
CA ALA A 149 18.18 -4.05 3.41
C ALA A 149 17.34 -4.90 2.46
N ASN A 150 16.24 -5.44 2.99
CA ASN A 150 15.23 -6.14 2.22
C ASN A 150 13.93 -5.32 2.26
N ARG A 151 13.36 -5.09 1.08
CA ARG A 151 12.10 -4.38 0.91
C ARG A 151 11.14 -5.25 0.13
N SER A 152 9.90 -5.30 0.58
CA SER A 152 8.81 -5.97 -0.12
C SER A 152 7.66 -4.98 -0.27
N ASN A 153 7.01 -5.01 -1.42
CA ASN A 153 5.78 -4.28 -1.68
C ASN A 153 4.81 -5.22 -2.38
N GLN A 154 3.64 -5.44 -1.78
CA GLN A 154 2.64 -6.39 -2.26
C GLN A 154 1.31 -5.64 -2.43
N PRO A 155 1.01 -5.16 -3.63
CA PRO A 155 -0.30 -4.61 -3.94
C PRO A 155 -1.30 -5.75 -4.17
N PHE A 156 -2.52 -5.54 -3.71
CA PHE A 156 -3.67 -6.40 -3.93
C PHE A 156 -4.86 -5.54 -4.33
N GLN A 157 -5.59 -5.99 -5.35
CA GLN A 157 -6.86 -5.39 -5.75
C GLN A 157 -7.92 -6.48 -5.82
N GLY A 158 -9.03 -6.25 -5.12
CA GLY A 158 -10.17 -7.14 -5.13
C GLY A 158 -11.45 -6.40 -5.52
N TYR A 159 -12.40 -7.12 -6.10
CA TYR A 159 -13.73 -6.62 -6.44
C TYR A 159 -14.81 -7.60 -5.97
N GLY A 160 -16.04 -7.11 -5.85
CA GLY A 160 -17.16 -7.94 -5.43
C GLY A 160 -17.15 -8.28 -3.94
N ILE A 161 -16.43 -7.50 -3.12
CA ILE A 161 -16.30 -7.73 -1.68
C ILE A 161 -17.60 -7.30 -0.99
N GLN A 162 -18.29 -8.24 -0.34
CA GLN A 162 -19.52 -8.00 0.41
C GLN A 162 -19.18 -7.73 1.88
N TYR A 163 -18.88 -6.48 2.21
CA TYR A 163 -18.45 -6.06 3.54
C TYR A 163 -19.49 -6.28 4.64
N ASP A 164 -20.76 -6.24 4.29
CA ASP A 164 -21.92 -6.49 5.15
C ASP A 164 -22.22 -7.97 5.38
N ARG A 165 -21.56 -8.85 4.61
CA ARG A 165 -21.72 -10.31 4.66
C ARG A 165 -20.43 -11.04 5.01
N GLY A 166 -19.64 -10.48 5.92
CA GLY A 166 -18.40 -11.10 6.39
C GLY A 166 -17.28 -11.12 5.34
N ASN A 167 -17.23 -10.12 4.48
CA ASN A 167 -16.21 -9.97 3.42
C ASN A 167 -16.19 -11.12 2.40
N GLN A 168 -17.35 -11.76 2.18
CA GLN A 168 -17.47 -12.75 1.11
C GLN A 168 -17.23 -12.10 -0.25
N VAL A 169 -16.52 -12.81 -1.13
CA VAL A 169 -16.22 -12.32 -2.48
C VAL A 169 -17.24 -12.86 -3.47
N TYR A 170 -17.91 -11.97 -4.17
CA TYR A 170 -18.73 -12.32 -5.33
C TYR A 170 -17.91 -12.19 -6.60
N THR A 171 -17.49 -13.29 -7.17
CA THR A 171 -16.74 -13.32 -8.42
C THR A 171 -17.68 -13.58 -9.59
N ASN A 172 -17.75 -12.64 -10.52
CA ASN A 172 -18.46 -12.83 -11.78
C ASN A 172 -17.50 -13.52 -12.77
N PRO A 173 -17.82 -14.73 -13.27
CA PRO A 173 -16.95 -15.48 -14.18
C PRO A 173 -16.56 -14.68 -15.42
N LEU A 174 -17.47 -13.89 -16.00
CA LEU A 174 -17.21 -13.09 -17.20
C LEU A 174 -16.16 -12.00 -16.93
N ILE A 175 -16.17 -11.37 -15.76
CA ILE A 175 -15.13 -10.40 -15.38
C ILE A 175 -13.82 -11.13 -15.15
N PHE A 176 -13.85 -12.21 -14.41
CA PHE A 176 -12.66 -13.00 -14.13
C PHE A 176 -11.93 -13.39 -15.41
N ASP A 177 -12.62 -13.96 -16.38
CA ASP A 177 -12.05 -14.33 -17.66
C ASP A 177 -11.49 -13.14 -18.42
N LYS A 178 -12.23 -12.01 -18.45
CA LYS A 178 -11.78 -10.77 -19.10
C LYS A 178 -10.48 -10.28 -18.50
N LEU A 179 -10.45 -10.10 -17.18
CA LEU A 179 -9.34 -9.49 -16.47
C LEU A 179 -8.10 -10.40 -16.50
N THR A 180 -8.28 -11.70 -16.40
CA THR A 180 -7.20 -12.68 -16.56
C THR A 180 -6.59 -12.63 -17.97
N ASN A 181 -7.41 -12.54 -19.00
CA ASN A 181 -6.95 -12.44 -20.38
C ASN A 181 -6.26 -11.11 -20.70
N GLU A 182 -6.60 -10.03 -19.99
CA GLU A 182 -5.97 -8.72 -20.12
C GLU A 182 -4.69 -8.58 -19.26
N GLY A 183 -4.26 -9.64 -18.58
CA GLY A 183 -3.07 -9.65 -17.73
C GLY A 183 -3.24 -8.92 -16.40
N ASN A 184 -4.46 -8.62 -16.02
CA ASN A 184 -4.79 -8.04 -14.71
C ASN A 184 -4.93 -9.16 -13.69
N SER A 185 -4.04 -9.22 -12.71
CA SER A 185 -4.14 -10.19 -11.62
C SER A 185 -5.13 -9.68 -10.55
N TYR A 186 -6.05 -10.55 -10.15
CA TYR A 186 -7.12 -10.24 -9.18
C TYR A 186 -7.11 -11.17 -7.98
N PHE A 187 -5.98 -11.71 -7.62
CA PHE A 187 -5.78 -12.43 -6.37
C PHE A 187 -4.33 -12.31 -5.91
#